data_c6d79e51ab38b6a3aa2714971828353c
#
_entry.id   c6d79e51ab38b6a3aa2714971828353c
#
_cell.length_a   1.000
_cell.length_b   1.000
_cell.length_c   1.000
_cell.angle_alpha   90.00
_cell.angle_beta   90.00
_cell.angle_gamma   90.00
#
_symmetry.space_group_name_H-M   'P 1'
#
loop_
_entity.id
_entity.type
_entity.pdbx_description
1 polymer ?
#
loop_
_entity_poly.entity_id
_entity_poly.type
_entity_poly.pdbx_seq_one_letter_code
_entity_poly.pdbx_strand_id
1 'polypeptide(L)'
;MNKHLIIYAVIFMLSACGGGSTNTPEDEVPVTDDPFQPIESTENLSIPNNREFDTYNVLILGNSHVAGIEVLLTKIFTHVKADKTINIETHGGMFLDTIINNKSIVEALQNNQWTHVILQGQKYSQSHSVLYPIDATVTWIQRAKTIGATPILFPEHPLKNRPEDAVYVHGIHTRIAQKQYSCVAPIGLTWNKALMLSPGLDLHSSDGNHAKQLGKLLTSLVLYETITGESADLLTFSDTLPGDAATQALFGQVTSQAIIENPPCDF
;
A
#
# COMPACT_ATOMS: atom_id res chain seq x y z
N MET A 1 -81.83 -24.28 -6.03
CA MET A 1 -81.60 -25.20 -4.90
C MET A 1 -80.43 -24.66 -4.09
N ASN A 2 -80.78 -23.99 -3.05
CA ASN A 2 -80.32 -24.04 -1.63
C ASN A 2 -78.93 -24.69 -1.42
N LYS A 3 -78.09 -24.05 -0.68
CA LYS A 3 -78.09 -23.85 0.77
C LYS A 3 -77.02 -22.82 1.20
N HIS A 4 -77.49 -21.97 2.15
CA HIS A 4 -76.68 -21.16 3.03
C HIS A 4 -75.78 -22.01 3.95
N LEU A 5 -74.63 -21.47 4.35
CA LEU A 5 -74.14 -21.67 5.70
C LEU A 5 -73.27 -20.47 6.15
N ILE A 6 -73.78 -19.83 7.16
CA ILE A 6 -73.19 -18.84 8.04
C ILE A 6 -72.46 -19.62 9.14
N ILE A 7 -71.28 -19.23 9.59
CA ILE A 7 -70.80 -19.48 10.96
C ILE A 7 -69.62 -18.55 11.34
N TYR A 8 -69.91 -17.71 12.22
CA TYR A 8 -69.28 -17.22 13.47
C TYR A 8 -67.83 -16.78 13.52
N ALA A 9 -67.73 -15.52 13.90
CA ALA A 9 -66.59 -14.90 14.52
C ALA A 9 -66.26 -15.49 15.89
N VAL A 10 -65.01 -15.73 16.19
CA VAL A 10 -64.57 -15.84 17.58
C VAL A 10 -63.38 -14.90 17.75
N ILE A 11 -63.63 -13.84 18.53
CA ILE A 11 -62.66 -12.91 19.07
C ILE A 11 -62.02 -13.63 20.26
N PHE A 12 -60.66 -13.76 20.24
CA PHE A 12 -59.91 -13.99 21.48
C PHE A 12 -58.89 -12.86 21.63
N MET A 13 -59.21 -11.98 22.57
CA MET A 13 -58.21 -11.10 23.17
C MET A 13 -57.44 -11.90 24.21
N LEU A 14 -56.11 -11.89 24.07
CA LEU A 14 -55.20 -12.20 25.16
C LEU A 14 -54.09 -11.16 25.18
N SER A 15 -54.17 -10.30 26.17
CA SER A 15 -53.08 -9.44 26.60
C SER A 15 -51.96 -10.29 27.20
N ALA A 16 -50.73 -10.10 26.73
CA ALA A 16 -49.53 -10.48 27.45
C ALA A 16 -48.44 -9.42 27.24
N CYS A 17 -48.14 -8.70 28.29
CA CYS A 17 -46.90 -7.92 28.43
C CYS A 17 -45.70 -8.82 28.30
N GLY A 18 -44.75 -8.48 27.45
CA GLY A 18 -43.44 -9.09 27.38
C GLY A 18 -42.49 -8.14 26.68
N GLY A 19 -41.55 -7.56 27.42
CA GLY A 19 -40.53 -6.65 26.91
C GLY A 19 -39.72 -7.30 25.79
N GLY A 20 -39.83 -6.76 24.60
CA GLY A 20 -39.01 -7.11 23.44
C GLY A 20 -38.01 -6.00 23.19
N SER A 21 -36.77 -6.33 23.38
CA SER A 21 -35.64 -5.56 22.92
C SER A 21 -35.80 -5.28 21.42
N THR A 22 -35.99 -4.03 21.06
CA THR A 22 -35.97 -3.59 19.68
C THR A 22 -34.50 -3.60 19.21
N ASN A 23 -34.08 -4.71 18.60
CA ASN A 23 -32.97 -4.65 17.69
C ASN A 23 -33.48 -3.86 16.47
N THR A 24 -33.21 -2.58 16.45
CA THR A 24 -33.18 -1.80 15.22
C THR A 24 -32.12 -2.45 14.33
N PRO A 25 -32.41 -2.78 13.06
CA PRO A 25 -31.36 -3.05 12.12
C PRO A 25 -30.44 -1.82 12.15
N GLU A 26 -29.15 -2.01 12.40
CA GLU A 26 -28.16 -1.00 12.09
C GLU A 26 -28.41 -0.66 10.63
N ASP A 27 -28.84 0.56 10.36
CA ASP A 27 -28.88 1.12 9.02
C ASP A 27 -27.44 0.96 8.48
N GLU A 28 -27.24 0.01 7.58
CA GLU A 28 -26.08 -0.01 6.71
C GLU A 28 -26.12 1.31 5.95
N VAL A 29 -25.40 2.30 6.45
CA VAL A 29 -25.16 3.56 5.76
C VAL A 29 -24.49 3.16 4.45
N PRO A 30 -25.13 3.40 3.29
CA PRO A 30 -24.48 3.13 2.02
C PRO A 30 -23.19 3.95 2.02
N VAL A 31 -22.04 3.29 2.03
CA VAL A 31 -20.76 3.97 1.90
C VAL A 31 -20.67 4.47 0.46
N THR A 32 -21.24 5.63 0.22
CA THR A 32 -21.13 6.40 -1.03
C THR A 32 -19.86 7.23 -1.05
N ASP A 33 -18.95 6.98 -0.10
CA ASP A 33 -17.71 7.73 -0.02
C ASP A 33 -16.82 7.37 -1.20
N ASP A 34 -16.65 8.34 -2.07
CA ASP A 34 -15.60 8.34 -3.09
C ASP A 34 -14.26 8.05 -2.38
N PRO A 35 -13.55 6.94 -2.70
CA PRO A 35 -12.30 6.58 -2.06
C PRO A 35 -11.21 7.65 -2.22
N PHE A 36 -11.42 8.61 -3.10
CA PHE A 36 -10.50 9.71 -3.38
C PHE A 36 -10.85 11.02 -2.66
N GLN A 37 -11.96 11.07 -1.91
CA GLN A 37 -12.28 12.25 -1.12
C GLN A 37 -11.29 12.45 0.03
N PRO A 38 -10.83 13.68 0.30
CA PRO A 38 -9.94 13.98 1.41
C PRO A 38 -10.56 13.54 2.74
N ILE A 39 -9.73 12.98 3.63
CA ILE A 39 -10.12 12.67 5.01
C ILE A 39 -9.53 13.73 5.92
N GLU A 40 -10.38 14.44 6.67
CA GLU A 40 -9.88 15.34 7.71
C GLU A 40 -9.17 14.54 8.81
N SER A 41 -7.93 14.91 9.11
CA SER A 41 -7.15 14.33 10.19
C SER A 41 -7.08 15.30 11.36
N THR A 42 -7.41 14.83 12.57
CA THR A 42 -7.42 15.64 13.79
C THR A 42 -6.13 15.57 14.59
N GLU A 43 -5.31 14.51 14.42
CA GLU A 43 -4.04 14.33 15.12
C GLU A 43 -3.02 13.68 14.20
N ASN A 44 -2.09 14.48 13.70
CA ASN A 44 -1.11 14.00 12.73
C ASN A 44 0.29 14.56 13.04
N LEU A 45 1.21 13.67 13.40
CA LEU A 45 2.61 14.04 13.54
C LEU A 45 3.22 14.25 12.15
N SER A 46 4.17 15.19 12.03
CA SER A 46 4.95 15.36 10.80
C SER A 46 5.68 14.08 10.42
N ILE A 47 5.99 13.93 9.14
CA ILE A 47 6.79 12.81 8.65
C ILE A 47 8.25 13.06 9.08
N PRO A 48 8.92 12.10 9.79
CA PRO A 48 10.35 12.20 10.01
C PRO A 48 11.10 12.15 8.67
N ASN A 49 12.01 13.10 8.44
CA ASN A 49 12.84 13.11 7.23
C ASN A 49 14.17 12.42 7.51
N ASN A 50 14.32 11.18 7.04
CA ASN A 50 15.51 10.36 7.25
C ASN A 50 16.32 10.12 5.96
N ARG A 51 16.29 11.06 5.00
CA ARG A 51 16.96 10.93 3.70
C ARG A 51 18.49 11.06 3.78
N GLU A 52 19.00 11.77 4.79
CA GLU A 52 20.43 12.14 4.88
C GLU A 52 21.23 11.24 5.83
N PHE A 53 20.82 10.01 6.07
CA PHE A 53 21.57 9.08 6.91
C PHE A 53 22.72 8.41 6.14
N ASP A 54 23.81 8.09 6.86
CA ASP A 54 24.91 7.27 6.33
C ASP A 54 24.55 5.78 6.34
N THR A 55 23.70 5.37 7.27
CA THR A 55 23.18 4.01 7.37
C THR A 55 21.65 4.04 7.34
N TYR A 56 21.08 3.41 6.33
CA TYR A 56 19.65 3.21 6.20
C TYR A 56 19.27 1.86 6.81
N ASN A 57 18.46 1.88 7.89
CA ASN A 57 17.86 0.71 8.46
C ASN A 57 16.40 0.67 8.06
N VAL A 58 16.01 -0.30 7.24
CA VAL A 58 14.71 -0.36 6.57
C VAL A 58 13.94 -1.59 7.00
N LEU A 59 12.77 -1.40 7.59
CA LEU A 59 11.81 -2.47 7.84
C LEU A 59 10.79 -2.53 6.71
N ILE A 60 10.58 -3.71 6.12
CA ILE A 60 9.56 -3.93 5.10
C ILE A 60 8.50 -4.87 5.65
N LEU A 61 7.26 -4.39 5.73
CA LEU A 61 6.08 -5.19 6.09
C LEU A 61 5.17 -5.33 4.88
N GLY A 62 4.68 -6.54 4.60
CA GLY A 62 3.75 -6.71 3.47
C GLY A 62 3.41 -8.15 3.10
N ASN A 63 2.68 -8.29 2.02
CA ASN A 63 2.33 -9.60 1.46
C ASN A 63 3.40 -10.11 0.46
N SER A 64 3.02 -10.97 -0.48
CA SER A 64 3.95 -11.56 -1.45
C SER A 64 4.60 -10.56 -2.42
N HIS A 65 4.06 -9.34 -2.56
CA HIS A 65 4.62 -8.31 -3.44
C HIS A 65 5.94 -7.70 -2.96
N VAL A 66 6.31 -7.88 -1.67
CA VAL A 66 7.62 -7.45 -1.16
C VAL A 66 8.75 -8.45 -1.47
N ALA A 67 8.42 -9.65 -1.96
CA ALA A 67 9.39 -10.69 -2.19
C ALA A 67 10.49 -10.29 -3.20
N GLY A 68 11.73 -10.28 -2.75
CA GLY A 68 12.92 -9.95 -3.55
C GLY A 68 13.19 -8.46 -3.73
N ILE A 69 12.39 -7.57 -3.13
CA ILE A 69 12.64 -6.12 -3.10
C ILE A 69 13.91 -5.83 -2.28
N GLU A 70 14.07 -6.45 -1.11
CA GLU A 70 15.26 -6.35 -0.27
C GLU A 70 16.56 -6.58 -1.06
N VAL A 71 16.62 -7.67 -1.84
CA VAL A 71 17.80 -8.04 -2.62
C VAL A 71 18.14 -6.96 -3.66
N LEU A 72 17.13 -6.43 -4.35
CA LEU A 72 17.35 -5.42 -5.39
C LEU A 72 17.69 -4.05 -4.81
N LEU A 73 17.04 -3.63 -3.72
CA LEU A 73 17.40 -2.43 -3.00
C LEU A 73 18.86 -2.48 -2.52
N THR A 74 19.27 -3.59 -1.89
CA THR A 74 20.65 -3.78 -1.44
C THR A 74 21.64 -3.68 -2.61
N LYS A 75 21.33 -4.28 -3.76
CA LYS A 75 22.19 -4.17 -4.97
C LYS A 75 22.26 -2.75 -5.51
N ILE A 76 21.15 -2.03 -5.56
CA ILE A 76 21.11 -0.62 -5.99
C ILE A 76 22.00 0.22 -5.07
N PHE A 77 21.80 0.13 -3.76
CA PHE A 77 22.60 0.87 -2.79
C PHE A 77 24.09 0.54 -2.89
N THR A 78 24.46 -0.73 -3.00
CA THR A 78 25.86 -1.16 -3.16
C THR A 78 26.48 -0.60 -4.44
N HIS A 79 25.70 -0.49 -5.52
CA HIS A 79 26.18 0.05 -6.80
C HIS A 79 26.39 1.56 -6.75
N VAL A 80 25.53 2.31 -6.06
CA VAL A 80 25.46 3.78 -6.17
C VAL A 80 26.14 4.48 -5.00
N LYS A 81 26.12 3.85 -3.83
CA LYS A 81 26.47 4.46 -2.55
C LYS A 81 27.57 3.67 -1.86
N ALA A 82 28.80 3.77 -2.41
CA ALA A 82 29.95 3.10 -1.78
C ALA A 82 30.26 3.60 -0.34
N ASP A 83 29.76 4.78 0.02
CA ASP A 83 29.92 5.45 1.30
C ASP A 83 28.71 5.28 2.24
N LYS A 84 27.61 4.71 1.76
CA LYS A 84 26.38 4.50 2.55
C LYS A 84 26.03 3.01 2.67
N THR A 85 25.45 2.66 3.81
CA THR A 85 25.04 1.28 4.10
C THR A 85 23.52 1.18 4.15
N ILE A 86 22.97 0.07 3.67
CA ILE A 86 21.57 -0.27 3.87
C ILE A 86 21.45 -1.64 4.55
N ASN A 87 20.67 -1.69 5.62
CA ASN A 87 20.26 -2.91 6.31
C ASN A 87 18.75 -3.06 6.16
N ILE A 88 18.29 -4.21 5.70
CA ILE A 88 16.87 -4.44 5.44
C ILE A 88 16.41 -5.68 6.19
N GLU A 89 15.29 -5.55 6.90
CA GLU A 89 14.55 -6.69 7.46
C GLU A 89 13.17 -6.73 6.80
N THR A 90 12.75 -7.90 6.34
CA THR A 90 11.48 -8.07 5.61
C THR A 90 10.59 -9.11 6.28
N HIS A 91 9.38 -8.71 6.65
CA HIS A 91 8.30 -9.61 7.07
C HIS A 91 7.23 -9.65 5.97
N GLY A 92 7.34 -10.64 5.09
CA GLY A 92 6.49 -10.82 3.92
C GLY A 92 5.36 -11.85 4.11
N GLY A 93 4.50 -11.94 3.09
CA GLY A 93 3.45 -12.97 3.00
C GLY A 93 2.15 -12.67 3.75
N MET A 94 1.97 -11.47 4.33
CA MET A 94 0.81 -11.13 5.13
C MET A 94 0.31 -9.71 4.84
N PHE A 95 -1.01 -9.51 4.96
CA PHE A 95 -1.61 -8.17 4.91
C PHE A 95 -1.39 -7.40 6.22
N LEU A 96 -1.34 -6.08 6.15
CA LEU A 96 -1.08 -5.22 7.31
C LEU A 96 -2.11 -5.37 8.44
N ASP A 97 -3.37 -5.59 8.11
CA ASP A 97 -4.42 -5.85 9.10
C ASP A 97 -4.26 -7.21 9.79
N THR A 98 -3.72 -8.20 9.12
CA THR A 98 -3.48 -9.53 9.69
C THR A 98 -2.35 -9.51 10.74
N ILE A 99 -1.35 -8.66 10.53
CA ILE A 99 -0.15 -8.60 11.39
C ILE A 99 -0.20 -7.52 12.46
N ILE A 100 -1.28 -6.73 12.53
CA ILE A 100 -1.36 -5.55 13.42
C ILE A 100 -1.11 -5.87 14.90
N ASN A 101 -1.46 -7.08 15.33
CA ASN A 101 -1.27 -7.57 16.69
C ASN A 101 -0.23 -8.72 16.78
N ASN A 102 0.54 -8.94 15.72
CA ASN A 102 1.60 -9.96 15.75
C ASN A 102 2.75 -9.47 16.64
N LYS A 103 2.93 -10.12 17.80
CA LYS A 103 3.85 -9.68 18.83
C LYS A 103 5.29 -9.58 18.32
N SER A 104 5.78 -10.56 17.56
CA SER A 104 7.15 -10.56 17.05
C SER A 104 7.42 -9.42 16.06
N ILE A 105 6.45 -9.09 15.22
CA ILE A 105 6.58 -7.98 14.25
C ILE A 105 6.51 -6.62 14.97
N VAL A 106 5.62 -6.49 15.96
CA VAL A 106 5.55 -5.27 16.77
C VAL A 106 6.84 -5.06 17.57
N GLU A 107 7.39 -6.14 18.16
CA GLU A 107 8.68 -6.11 18.86
C GLU A 107 9.84 -5.80 17.90
N ALA A 108 9.88 -6.37 16.69
CA ALA A 108 10.88 -6.05 15.67
C ALA A 108 10.85 -4.55 15.31
N LEU A 109 9.65 -3.97 15.15
CA LEU A 109 9.51 -2.53 14.93
C LEU A 109 10.02 -1.70 16.11
N GLN A 110 9.74 -2.09 17.35
CA GLN A 110 10.02 -1.28 18.55
C GLN A 110 11.47 -1.38 19.05
N ASN A 111 12.11 -2.55 18.85
CA ASN A 111 13.40 -2.86 19.45
C ASN A 111 14.61 -2.50 18.57
N ASN A 112 14.38 -2.02 17.33
CA ASN A 112 15.43 -1.66 16.40
C ASN A 112 15.35 -0.16 16.06
N GLN A 113 16.48 0.39 15.61
CA GLN A 113 16.57 1.79 15.17
C GLN A 113 16.31 1.86 13.66
N TRP A 114 15.06 1.89 13.28
CA TRP A 114 14.66 2.03 11.89
C TRP A 114 14.71 3.48 11.42
N THR A 115 15.30 3.71 10.25
CA THR A 115 15.19 4.99 9.55
C THR A 115 13.92 5.06 8.71
N HIS A 116 13.53 3.94 8.10
CA HIS A 116 12.36 3.85 7.23
C HIS A 116 11.55 2.59 7.53
N VAL A 117 10.23 2.71 7.43
CA VAL A 117 9.30 1.57 7.52
C VAL A 117 8.43 1.56 6.24
N ILE A 118 8.62 0.55 5.41
CA ILE A 118 7.85 0.36 4.19
C ILE A 118 6.62 -0.51 4.50
N LEU A 119 5.44 0.01 4.19
CA LEU A 119 4.14 -0.58 4.50
C LEU A 119 3.43 -0.97 3.19
N GLN A 120 3.48 -2.26 2.86
CA GLN A 120 2.80 -2.88 1.73
C GLN A 120 1.72 -3.83 2.25
N GLY A 121 0.68 -4.11 1.47
CA GLY A 121 -0.36 -5.07 1.83
C GLY A 121 -1.57 -4.43 2.52
N GLN A 122 -1.87 -3.15 2.25
CA GLN A 122 -3.22 -2.63 2.44
C GLN A 122 -4.16 -3.35 1.49
N LYS A 123 -5.22 -3.96 2.02
CA LYS A 123 -6.23 -4.64 1.17
C LYS A 123 -6.98 -3.64 0.30
N TYR A 124 -7.27 -4.05 -0.92
CA TYR A 124 -8.16 -3.33 -1.83
C TYR A 124 -9.01 -4.30 -2.65
N SER A 125 -10.11 -3.82 -3.19
CA SER A 125 -11.00 -4.62 -4.05
C SER A 125 -10.51 -4.57 -5.49
N GLN A 126 -10.22 -5.72 -6.07
CA GLN A 126 -9.85 -5.82 -7.49
C GLN A 126 -11.00 -5.43 -8.44
N SER A 127 -12.24 -5.46 -7.98
CA SER A 127 -13.42 -4.96 -8.73
C SER A 127 -13.68 -3.48 -8.49
N HIS A 128 -12.92 -2.83 -7.61
CA HIS A 128 -13.08 -1.42 -7.16
C HIS A 128 -14.46 -1.14 -6.50
N SER A 129 -15.20 -2.18 -6.12
CA SER A 129 -16.59 -2.06 -5.63
C SER A 129 -16.71 -2.03 -4.10
N VAL A 130 -15.62 -2.34 -3.38
CA VAL A 130 -15.60 -2.42 -1.92
C VAL A 130 -14.39 -1.68 -1.38
N LEU A 131 -14.60 -0.87 -0.34
CA LEU A 131 -13.52 -0.26 0.42
C LEU A 131 -13.19 -1.13 1.64
N TYR A 132 -11.92 -1.52 1.77
CA TYR A 132 -11.44 -2.21 2.96
C TYR A 132 -11.05 -1.22 4.05
N PRO A 133 -11.18 -1.59 5.35
CA PRO A 133 -10.71 -0.76 6.46
C PRO A 133 -9.25 -0.39 6.33
N ILE A 134 -8.91 0.84 6.69
CA ILE A 134 -7.54 1.39 6.61
C ILE A 134 -6.89 1.56 7.98
N ASP A 135 -7.61 1.28 9.06
CA ASP A 135 -7.18 1.59 10.44
C ASP A 135 -5.89 0.87 10.83
N ALA A 136 -5.69 -0.35 10.35
CA ALA A 136 -4.45 -1.09 10.60
C ALA A 136 -3.25 -0.38 9.95
N THR A 137 -3.38 0.07 8.71
CA THR A 137 -2.31 0.79 8.01
C THR A 137 -2.04 2.13 8.68
N VAL A 138 -3.07 2.87 9.08
CA VAL A 138 -2.95 4.10 9.88
C VAL A 138 -2.18 3.84 11.18
N THR A 139 -2.50 2.75 11.89
CA THR A 139 -1.80 2.37 13.13
C THR A 139 -0.32 2.05 12.88
N TRP A 140 0.01 1.36 11.80
CA TRP A 140 1.41 1.11 11.42
C TRP A 140 2.17 2.38 11.11
N ILE A 141 1.56 3.36 10.42
CA ILE A 141 2.16 4.67 10.19
C ILE A 141 2.45 5.39 11.51
N GLN A 142 1.49 5.39 12.43
CA GLN A 142 1.68 6.01 13.77
C GLN A 142 2.83 5.34 14.53
N ARG A 143 2.87 4.02 14.56
CA ARG A 143 3.95 3.26 15.23
C ARG A 143 5.32 3.58 14.63
N ALA A 144 5.44 3.67 13.30
CA ALA A 144 6.68 4.04 12.63
C ALA A 144 7.12 5.47 13.03
N LYS A 145 6.21 6.43 13.01
CA LYS A 145 6.53 7.82 13.42
C LYS A 145 6.88 7.95 14.89
N THR A 146 6.27 7.16 15.78
CA THR A 146 6.58 7.18 17.22
C THR A 146 8.03 6.81 17.52
N ILE A 147 8.64 5.95 16.69
CA ILE A 147 10.06 5.59 16.80
C ILE A 147 11.00 6.47 15.96
N GLY A 148 10.49 7.53 15.32
CA GLY A 148 11.26 8.45 14.49
C GLY A 148 11.55 7.93 13.07
N ALA A 149 10.94 6.82 12.64
CA ALA A 149 11.11 6.29 11.29
C ALA A 149 10.19 6.97 10.27
N THR A 150 10.67 7.15 9.04
CA THR A 150 9.87 7.62 7.91
C THR A 150 8.94 6.50 7.42
N PRO A 151 7.61 6.63 7.56
CA PRO A 151 6.68 5.64 6.99
C PRO A 151 6.53 5.86 5.49
N ILE A 152 6.69 4.79 4.71
CA ILE A 152 6.51 4.78 3.25
C ILE A 152 5.42 3.78 2.90
N LEU A 153 4.31 4.27 2.39
CA LEU A 153 3.27 3.43 1.81
C LEU A 153 3.73 2.92 0.45
N PHE A 154 3.53 1.63 0.22
CA PHE A 154 3.85 0.94 -1.02
C PHE A 154 2.54 0.47 -1.70
N PRO A 155 1.88 1.33 -2.50
CA PRO A 155 0.81 0.92 -3.40
C PRO A 155 1.35 -0.12 -4.37
N GLU A 156 0.74 -1.31 -4.42
CA GLU A 156 1.22 -2.33 -5.34
C GLU A 156 0.98 -1.94 -6.81
N HIS A 157 1.76 -2.54 -7.71
CA HIS A 157 1.63 -2.34 -9.14
C HIS A 157 0.29 -2.91 -9.66
N PRO A 158 -0.21 -2.45 -10.83
CA PRO A 158 -1.46 -2.91 -11.38
C PRO A 158 -1.39 -4.39 -11.80
N LEU A 159 -2.51 -5.06 -11.82
CA LEU A 159 -2.64 -6.36 -12.48
C LEU A 159 -2.31 -6.22 -13.98
N LYS A 160 -1.84 -7.30 -14.58
CA LYS A 160 -1.54 -7.30 -16.01
C LYS A 160 -2.78 -6.93 -16.84
N ASN A 161 -2.62 -5.98 -17.77
CA ASN A 161 -3.68 -5.43 -18.60
C ASN A 161 -4.78 -4.64 -17.85
N ARG A 162 -4.47 -4.16 -16.64
CA ARG A 162 -5.39 -3.35 -15.84
C ARG A 162 -4.72 -2.06 -15.34
N PRO A 163 -4.33 -1.14 -16.24
CA PRO A 163 -3.63 0.09 -15.86
C PRO A 163 -4.43 0.97 -14.89
N GLU A 164 -5.76 0.87 -14.88
CA GLU A 164 -6.65 1.57 -13.96
C GLU A 164 -6.39 1.21 -12.48
N ASP A 165 -5.93 0.00 -12.19
CA ASP A 165 -5.60 -0.43 -10.83
C ASP A 165 -4.51 0.46 -10.22
N ALA A 166 -3.54 0.93 -11.00
CA ALA A 166 -2.46 1.78 -10.51
C ALA A 166 -2.98 3.07 -9.89
N VAL A 167 -3.91 3.75 -10.59
CA VAL A 167 -4.52 5.00 -10.12
C VAL A 167 -5.40 4.74 -8.89
N TYR A 168 -6.20 3.68 -8.94
CA TYR A 168 -7.10 3.31 -7.84
C TYR A 168 -6.32 2.97 -6.56
N VAL A 169 -5.32 2.09 -6.64
CA VAL A 169 -4.55 1.68 -5.47
C VAL A 169 -3.71 2.83 -4.93
N HIS A 170 -3.10 3.65 -5.80
CA HIS A 170 -2.38 4.85 -5.38
C HIS A 170 -3.31 5.83 -4.66
N GLY A 171 -4.53 6.05 -5.18
CA GLY A 171 -5.55 6.90 -4.56
C GLY A 171 -5.96 6.44 -3.15
N ILE A 172 -6.13 5.13 -2.92
CA ILE A 172 -6.37 4.58 -1.58
C ILE A 172 -5.22 4.94 -0.63
N HIS A 173 -3.97 4.78 -1.05
CA HIS A 173 -2.81 5.08 -0.20
C HIS A 173 -2.63 6.58 0.03
N THR A 174 -2.96 7.42 -0.95
CA THR A 174 -3.00 8.88 -0.78
C THR A 174 -4.04 9.28 0.27
N ARG A 175 -5.22 8.67 0.25
CA ARG A 175 -6.26 8.87 1.27
C ARG A 175 -5.78 8.45 2.66
N ILE A 176 -5.07 7.33 2.78
CA ILE A 176 -4.47 6.90 4.06
C ILE A 176 -3.45 7.93 4.54
N ALA A 177 -2.57 8.41 3.64
CA ALA A 177 -1.58 9.42 3.95
C ALA A 177 -2.18 10.76 4.39
N GLN A 178 -3.35 11.14 3.87
CA GLN A 178 -4.10 12.31 4.33
C GLN A 178 -4.64 12.12 5.76
N LYS A 179 -5.08 10.92 6.11
CA LYS A 179 -5.54 10.61 7.47
C LYS A 179 -4.38 10.53 8.45
N GLN A 180 -3.24 10.00 8.04
CA GLN A 180 -2.03 9.89 8.84
C GLN A 180 -0.81 10.16 7.93
N TYR A 181 -0.18 11.34 8.05
CA TYR A 181 0.90 11.77 7.16
C TYR A 181 1.99 10.72 7.01
N SER A 182 2.28 10.38 5.78
CA SER A 182 3.26 9.38 5.38
C SER A 182 3.66 9.60 3.93
N CYS A 183 4.80 9.06 3.52
CA CYS A 183 5.16 9.03 2.11
C CYS A 183 4.29 8.02 1.36
N VAL A 184 4.00 8.28 0.07
CA VAL A 184 3.29 7.36 -0.84
C VAL A 184 4.15 7.15 -2.08
N ALA A 185 4.81 6.01 -2.20
CA ALA A 185 5.65 5.69 -3.34
C ALA A 185 4.79 5.49 -4.62
N PRO A 186 5.04 6.19 -5.75
CA PRO A 186 4.18 6.13 -6.93
C PRO A 186 4.44 4.89 -7.79
N ILE A 187 4.51 3.69 -7.17
CA ILE A 187 4.95 2.44 -7.81
C ILE A 187 4.08 2.05 -9.00
N GLY A 188 2.76 1.93 -8.80
CA GLY A 188 1.85 1.54 -9.87
C GLY A 188 1.82 2.56 -11.02
N LEU A 189 1.88 3.85 -10.70
CA LEU A 189 1.94 4.93 -11.69
C LEU A 189 3.22 4.85 -12.54
N THR A 190 4.35 4.52 -11.92
CA THR A 190 5.62 4.29 -12.61
C THR A 190 5.56 3.08 -13.54
N TRP A 191 4.92 1.98 -13.11
CA TRP A 191 4.71 0.82 -13.97
C TRP A 191 3.87 1.16 -15.21
N ASN A 192 2.78 1.89 -15.04
CA ASN A 192 1.96 2.35 -16.17
C ASN A 192 2.78 3.19 -17.16
N LYS A 193 3.61 4.11 -16.64
CA LYS A 193 4.47 4.96 -17.46
C LYS A 193 5.49 4.13 -18.25
N ALA A 194 6.13 3.15 -17.61
CA ALA A 194 7.09 2.25 -18.27
C ALA A 194 6.41 1.40 -19.36
N LEU A 195 5.24 0.82 -19.08
CA LEU A 195 4.48 0.01 -20.04
C LEU A 195 3.89 0.84 -21.18
N MET A 196 3.54 2.11 -20.94
CA MET A 196 3.10 3.02 -22.01
C MET A 196 4.25 3.33 -22.99
N LEU A 197 5.46 3.57 -22.49
CA LEU A 197 6.63 3.87 -23.34
C LEU A 197 7.22 2.62 -24.00
N SER A 198 7.10 1.47 -23.34
CA SER A 198 7.61 0.18 -23.85
C SER A 198 6.63 -0.95 -23.55
N PRO A 199 5.58 -1.13 -24.38
CA PRO A 199 4.53 -2.12 -24.13
C PRO A 199 5.01 -3.58 -24.10
N GLY A 200 6.21 -3.85 -24.64
CA GLY A 200 6.82 -5.18 -24.64
C GLY A 200 7.55 -5.57 -23.36
N LEU A 201 7.61 -4.70 -22.36
CA LEU A 201 8.26 -5.00 -21.08
C LEU A 201 7.56 -6.15 -20.35
N ASP A 202 8.36 -7.14 -19.95
CA ASP A 202 7.87 -8.33 -19.23
C ASP A 202 7.99 -8.14 -17.71
N LEU A 203 7.12 -7.28 -17.17
CA LEU A 203 7.13 -6.89 -15.75
C LEU A 203 6.38 -7.86 -14.84
N HIS A 204 5.36 -8.57 -15.37
CA HIS A 204 4.48 -9.45 -14.60
C HIS A 204 4.87 -10.92 -14.73
N SER A 205 4.70 -11.68 -13.66
CA SER A 205 4.74 -13.14 -13.67
C SER A 205 3.58 -13.73 -14.49
N SER A 206 3.60 -15.04 -14.72
CA SER A 206 2.59 -15.73 -15.52
C SER A 206 1.18 -15.63 -14.95
N ASP A 207 1.05 -15.40 -13.64
CA ASP A 207 -0.24 -15.19 -12.97
C ASP A 207 -0.84 -13.79 -13.22
N GLY A 208 -0.07 -12.87 -13.82
CA GLY A 208 -0.51 -11.51 -14.08
C GLY A 208 -0.62 -10.62 -12.85
N ASN A 209 -0.26 -11.14 -11.67
CA ASN A 209 -0.35 -10.44 -10.39
C ASN A 209 1.03 -10.09 -9.83
N HIS A 210 1.93 -11.06 -9.72
CA HIS A 210 3.25 -10.84 -9.14
C HIS A 210 4.26 -10.25 -10.12
N ALA A 211 5.24 -9.52 -9.57
CA ALA A 211 6.32 -8.94 -10.34
C ALA A 211 7.37 -9.99 -10.77
N LYS A 212 7.83 -9.95 -12.03
CA LYS A 212 9.08 -10.53 -12.49
C LYS A 212 10.27 -9.67 -12.07
N GLN A 213 11.48 -10.13 -12.39
CA GLN A 213 12.73 -9.46 -12.02
C GLN A 213 12.80 -8.00 -12.50
N LEU A 214 12.35 -7.72 -13.74
CA LEU A 214 12.28 -6.35 -14.26
C LEU A 214 11.26 -5.49 -13.48
N GLY A 215 10.09 -6.04 -13.18
CA GLY A 215 9.08 -5.34 -12.38
C GLY A 215 9.56 -5.06 -10.96
N LYS A 216 10.26 -6.02 -10.34
CA LYS A 216 10.89 -5.82 -9.02
C LYS A 216 11.98 -4.75 -9.06
N LEU A 217 12.80 -4.69 -10.12
CA LEU A 217 13.78 -3.64 -10.30
C LEU A 217 13.11 -2.27 -10.38
N LEU A 218 12.09 -2.12 -11.24
CA LEU A 218 11.37 -0.86 -11.38
C LEU A 218 10.78 -0.39 -10.05
N THR A 219 10.14 -1.31 -9.29
CA THR A 219 9.62 -1.03 -7.94
C THR A 219 10.73 -0.62 -6.97
N SER A 220 11.88 -1.30 -7.02
CA SER A 220 13.02 -0.99 -6.13
C SER A 220 13.65 0.37 -6.44
N LEU A 221 13.66 0.81 -7.70
CA LEU A 221 14.12 2.15 -8.08
C LEU A 221 13.20 3.25 -7.52
N VAL A 222 11.87 3.04 -7.57
CA VAL A 222 10.92 3.97 -6.94
C VAL A 222 11.16 4.06 -5.43
N LEU A 223 11.36 2.92 -4.77
CA LEU A 223 11.65 2.89 -3.33
C LEU A 223 13.00 3.53 -3.01
N TYR A 224 14.04 3.27 -3.82
CA TYR A 224 15.35 3.90 -3.68
C TYR A 224 15.25 5.43 -3.69
N GLU A 225 14.62 6.01 -4.71
CA GLU A 225 14.46 7.45 -4.82
C GLU A 225 13.55 8.02 -3.72
N THR A 226 12.51 7.28 -3.28
CA THR A 226 11.67 7.68 -2.16
C THR A 226 12.45 7.73 -0.85
N ILE A 227 13.29 6.72 -0.58
CA ILE A 227 14.11 6.60 0.64
C ILE A 227 15.20 7.68 0.69
N THR A 228 15.91 7.87 -0.42
CA THR A 228 17.11 8.72 -0.45
C THR A 228 16.85 10.15 -0.90
N GLY A 229 15.79 10.37 -1.67
CA GLY A 229 15.56 11.61 -2.40
C GLY A 229 16.48 11.81 -3.60
N GLU A 230 17.30 10.81 -3.95
CA GLU A 230 18.22 10.89 -5.08
C GLU A 230 17.61 10.29 -6.33
N SER A 231 17.74 11.02 -7.43
CA SER A 231 17.14 10.65 -8.71
C SER A 231 17.65 9.33 -9.25
N ALA A 232 16.73 8.40 -9.55
CA ALA A 232 17.05 7.10 -10.14
C ALA A 232 17.57 7.22 -11.59
N ASP A 233 17.29 8.31 -12.30
CA ASP A 233 17.81 8.57 -13.65
C ASP A 233 19.31 8.87 -13.70
N LEU A 234 19.92 9.18 -12.55
CA LEU A 234 21.37 9.36 -12.43
C LEU A 234 22.12 8.05 -12.24
N LEU A 235 21.42 6.92 -12.08
CA LEU A 235 22.04 5.62 -11.90
C LEU A 235 22.68 5.14 -13.21
N THR A 236 23.94 4.74 -13.11
CA THR A 236 24.64 4.12 -14.23
C THR A 236 24.27 2.65 -14.38
N PHE A 237 24.48 2.10 -15.57
CA PHE A 237 24.25 0.67 -15.80
C PHE A 237 25.02 -0.22 -14.82
N SER A 238 24.39 -1.28 -14.37
CA SER A 238 25.01 -2.34 -13.56
C SER A 238 24.63 -3.72 -14.11
N ASP A 239 25.63 -4.55 -14.34
CA ASP A 239 25.45 -5.95 -14.75
C ASP A 239 24.89 -6.85 -13.63
N THR A 240 24.92 -6.37 -12.40
CA THR A 240 24.33 -7.07 -11.23
C THR A 240 22.83 -6.86 -11.10
N LEU A 241 22.27 -5.87 -11.81
CA LEU A 241 20.83 -5.56 -11.84
C LEU A 241 20.15 -6.19 -13.07
N PRO A 242 18.85 -6.54 -12.98
CA PRO A 242 18.10 -7.05 -14.12
C PRO A 242 18.01 -6.05 -15.28
N GLY A 243 17.93 -6.58 -16.50
CA GLY A 243 17.77 -5.79 -17.72
C GLY A 243 19.11 -5.31 -18.34
N ASP A 244 19.03 -4.93 -19.59
CA ASP A 244 20.14 -4.32 -20.31
C ASP A 244 20.26 -2.82 -19.98
N ALA A 245 21.30 -2.18 -20.52
CA ALA A 245 21.57 -0.77 -20.28
C ALA A 245 20.41 0.15 -20.71
N ALA A 246 19.74 -0.18 -21.82
CA ALA A 246 18.61 0.61 -22.30
C ALA A 246 17.40 0.48 -21.37
N THR A 247 17.12 -0.73 -20.87
CA THR A 247 16.04 -1.00 -19.92
C THR A 247 16.29 -0.31 -18.57
N GLN A 248 17.51 -0.39 -18.04
CA GLN A 248 17.85 0.25 -16.77
C GLN A 248 17.78 1.77 -16.89
N ALA A 249 18.26 2.37 -17.99
CA ALA A 249 18.15 3.80 -18.25
C ALA A 249 16.69 4.26 -18.37
N LEU A 250 15.85 3.50 -19.10
CA LEU A 250 14.41 3.77 -19.17
C LEU A 250 13.77 3.75 -17.78
N PHE A 251 14.10 2.73 -16.96
CA PHE A 251 13.52 2.60 -15.62
C PHE A 251 13.92 3.75 -14.69
N GLY A 252 15.18 4.19 -14.73
CA GLY A 252 15.63 5.38 -14.02
C GLY A 252 14.81 6.61 -14.42
N GLN A 253 14.73 6.89 -15.72
CA GLN A 253 14.00 8.06 -16.26
C GLN A 253 12.52 8.05 -15.87
N VAL A 254 11.79 6.94 -16.07
CA VAL A 254 10.36 6.88 -15.75
C VAL A 254 10.11 6.96 -14.24
N THR A 255 11.04 6.45 -13.43
CA THR A 255 10.96 6.55 -11.97
C THR A 255 11.06 8.00 -11.52
N SER A 256 12.13 8.70 -11.89
CA SER A 256 12.34 10.10 -11.50
C SER A 256 11.22 11.00 -12.03
N GLN A 257 10.76 10.76 -13.26
CA GLN A 257 9.62 11.50 -13.79
C GLN A 257 8.32 11.24 -13.02
N ALA A 258 8.04 9.99 -12.65
CA ALA A 258 6.85 9.65 -11.87
C ALA A 258 6.87 10.28 -10.47
N ILE A 259 8.05 10.35 -9.84
CA ILE A 259 8.26 10.98 -8.54
C ILE A 259 8.12 12.50 -8.60
N ILE A 260 8.61 13.15 -9.67
CA ILE A 260 8.39 14.58 -9.90
C ILE A 260 6.90 14.90 -10.06
N GLU A 261 6.17 14.08 -10.81
CA GLU A 261 4.74 14.26 -11.05
C GLU A 261 3.88 13.92 -9.82
N ASN A 262 4.35 13.00 -8.98
CA ASN A 262 3.67 12.51 -7.78
C ASN A 262 4.67 12.44 -6.61
N PRO A 263 5.03 13.60 -6.01
CA PRO A 263 6.00 13.64 -4.92
C PRO A 263 5.58 12.70 -3.79
N PRO A 264 6.44 11.75 -3.38
CA PRO A 264 6.04 10.72 -2.43
C PRO A 264 5.87 11.24 -1.00
N CYS A 265 6.61 12.27 -0.62
CA CYS A 265 6.64 12.79 0.75
C CYS A 265 6.43 14.32 0.75
N ASP A 266 5.71 14.79 1.74
CA ASP A 266 5.55 16.20 2.05
C ASP A 266 6.39 16.51 3.32
N PHE A 267 7.64 16.95 3.11
CA PHE A 267 8.60 17.28 4.16
C PHE A 267 8.72 18.81 4.33
#